data_84a961a567c55d77e48e4d4baf2837fa
#
_entry.id   84a961a567c55d77e48e4d4baf2837fa
#
_cell.length_a   1.000
_cell.length_b   1.000
_cell.length_c   1.000
_cell.angle_alpha   90.00
_cell.angle_beta   90.00
_cell.angle_gamma   90.00
#
_symmetry.space_group_name_H-M   'P 1'
#
loop_
_entity.id
_entity.type
_entity.pdbx_description
1 polymer ?
#
loop_
_entity_poly.entity_id
_entity_poly.type
_entity_poly.pdbx_seq_one_letter_code
_entity_poly.pdbx_strand_id
1 'polypeptide(L)'
;GLAARRTEPLEQLAQLAKLPHQVALACIDVRQSEAPQQLENLLQQLGGKVDLYLHCAGIGKMTANIHYEEELPTLQTNIMGWTACIDWAYNVLCRQGYGQLAAITSFAANRGLAPAPAYAATKAFQAHYLESLRQRLLAKKLRHITITDLRPGFVDTPLLAHPEQLFWVLPTEKAVHALLRAIDRRRSIATITTRWALLAPLLRIAPRWLVARILSRAL
;
A
#
# COMPACT_ATOMS: atom_id res chain seq x y z
N GLY A 1 -0.20 15.06 8.81
CA GLY A 1 1.18 14.60 9.00
C GLY A 1 1.73 13.89 7.78
N LEU A 2 3.00 14.05 7.50
CA LEU A 2 3.72 13.35 6.45
C LEU A 2 4.92 12.62 7.06
N ALA A 3 5.11 11.35 6.71
CA ALA A 3 6.20 10.54 7.21
C ALA A 3 6.91 9.78 6.09
N ALA A 4 8.23 9.84 6.03
CA ALA A 4 9.07 9.06 5.13
C ALA A 4 10.51 9.01 5.63
N ARG A 5 11.35 8.17 5.01
CA ARG A 5 12.79 8.07 5.32
C ARG A 5 13.61 9.29 4.89
N ARG A 6 13.17 10.02 3.87
CA ARG A 6 13.81 11.23 3.34
C ARG A 6 12.95 12.42 3.69
N THR A 7 13.52 13.43 4.32
CA THR A 7 12.81 14.62 4.81
C THR A 7 12.63 15.67 3.72
N GLU A 8 13.62 15.86 2.83
CA GLU A 8 13.56 16.90 1.79
C GLU A 8 12.30 16.81 0.90
N PRO A 9 11.88 15.62 0.38
CA PRO A 9 10.63 15.53 -0.38
C PRO A 9 9.39 15.85 0.47
N LEU A 10 9.43 15.56 1.79
CA LEU A 10 8.32 15.90 2.70
C LEU A 10 8.22 17.40 2.91
N GLU A 11 9.34 18.10 3.05
CA GLU A 11 9.39 19.55 3.17
C GLU A 11 8.83 20.24 1.93
N GLN A 12 9.23 19.78 0.73
CA GLN A 12 8.68 20.27 -0.53
C GLN A 12 7.16 20.05 -0.61
N LEU A 13 6.66 18.87 -0.22
CA LEU A 13 5.23 18.60 -0.20
C LEU A 13 4.49 19.46 0.83
N ALA A 14 5.10 19.70 1.99
CA ALA A 14 4.50 20.55 3.01
C ALA A 14 4.32 21.99 2.53
N GLN A 15 5.27 22.53 1.75
CA GLN A 15 5.17 23.87 1.17
C GLN A 15 4.02 24.00 0.17
N LEU A 16 3.62 22.90 -0.48
CA LEU A 16 2.47 22.88 -1.40
C LEU A 16 1.12 22.81 -0.68
N ALA A 17 1.11 22.56 0.63
CA ALA A 17 -0.13 22.51 1.40
C ALA A 17 -0.76 23.91 1.52
N LYS A 18 -2.10 23.96 1.54
CA LYS A 18 -2.83 25.23 1.73
C LYS A 18 -2.48 25.93 3.05
N LEU A 19 -2.13 25.15 4.07
CA LEU A 19 -1.72 25.61 5.40
C LEU A 19 -0.41 24.92 5.81
N PRO A 20 0.75 25.33 5.25
CA PRO A 20 2.03 24.65 5.47
C PRO A 20 2.42 24.55 6.95
N HIS A 21 2.08 25.56 7.76
CA HIS A 21 2.37 25.61 9.20
C HIS A 21 1.59 24.57 10.04
N GLN A 22 0.57 23.93 9.45
CA GLN A 22 -0.21 22.86 10.09
C GLN A 22 0.27 21.47 9.68
N VAL A 23 1.33 21.36 8.86
CA VAL A 23 1.88 20.08 8.41
C VAL A 23 2.99 19.65 9.35
N ALA A 24 2.76 18.57 10.10
CA ALA A 24 3.81 17.93 10.87
C ALA A 24 4.57 16.91 10.02
N LEU A 25 5.89 16.88 10.14
CA LEU A 25 6.80 16.01 9.40
C LEU A 25 7.51 15.05 10.34
N ALA A 26 7.73 13.81 9.91
CA ALA A 26 8.52 12.83 10.65
C ALA A 26 9.43 12.02 9.73
N CYS A 27 10.69 11.87 10.12
CA CYS A 27 11.62 10.93 9.49
C CYS A 27 11.37 9.52 10.05
N ILE A 28 10.73 8.65 9.29
CA ILE A 28 10.37 7.29 9.73
C ILE A 28 10.81 6.27 8.68
N ASP A 29 11.67 5.33 9.09
CA ASP A 29 11.90 4.09 8.35
C ASP A 29 11.02 3.00 8.93
N VAL A 30 10.04 2.52 8.16
CA VAL A 30 9.11 1.48 8.60
C VAL A 30 9.79 0.16 9.00
N ARG A 31 11.04 -0.07 8.57
CA ARG A 31 11.82 -1.27 8.92
C ARG A 31 12.36 -1.24 10.35
N GLN A 32 12.39 -0.07 10.98
CA GLN A 32 12.87 0.09 12.35
C GLN A 32 11.77 -0.28 13.34
N SER A 33 12.14 -0.90 14.44
CA SER A 33 11.22 -1.30 15.53
C SER A 33 10.48 -0.12 16.15
N GLU A 34 11.09 1.06 16.10
CA GLU A 34 10.58 2.32 16.64
C GLU A 34 9.53 3.00 15.77
N ALA A 35 9.31 2.54 14.53
CA ALA A 35 8.39 3.17 13.59
C ALA A 35 6.97 3.38 14.15
N PRO A 36 6.34 2.44 14.87
CA PRO A 36 5.04 2.67 15.51
C PRO A 36 5.06 3.76 16.57
N GLN A 37 6.14 3.84 17.37
CA GLN A 37 6.28 4.89 18.38
C GLN A 37 6.50 6.26 17.74
N GLN A 38 7.26 6.33 16.65
CA GLN A 38 7.45 7.57 15.89
C GLN A 38 6.14 8.05 15.25
N LEU A 39 5.31 7.13 14.75
CA LEU A 39 3.95 7.44 14.26
C LEU A 39 3.05 7.94 15.39
N GLU A 40 3.13 7.36 16.59
CA GLU A 40 2.39 7.83 17.76
C GLU A 40 2.81 9.26 18.15
N ASN A 41 4.11 9.54 18.15
CA ASN A 41 4.63 10.88 18.42
C ASN A 41 4.13 11.91 17.39
N LEU A 42 4.13 11.55 16.09
CA LEU A 42 3.57 12.37 15.03
C LEU A 42 2.07 12.62 15.23
N LEU A 43 1.32 11.58 15.62
CA LEU A 43 -0.10 11.70 15.90
C LEU A 43 -0.37 12.67 17.07
N GLN A 44 0.43 12.61 18.13
CA GLN A 44 0.30 13.52 19.28
C GLN A 44 0.54 14.98 18.87
N GLN A 45 1.51 15.26 18.01
CA GLN A 45 1.74 16.59 17.44
C GLN A 45 0.54 17.11 16.64
N LEU A 46 -0.29 16.22 16.10
CA LEU A 46 -1.50 16.52 15.33
C LEU A 46 -2.78 16.55 16.18
N GLY A 47 -2.66 16.52 17.51
CA GLY A 47 -3.81 16.55 18.42
C GLY A 47 -4.39 15.19 18.78
N GLY A 48 -3.65 14.11 18.53
CA GLY A 48 -3.97 12.75 19.02
C GLY A 48 -5.13 12.05 18.29
N LYS A 49 -5.60 12.59 17.15
CA LYS A 49 -6.69 12.01 16.35
C LYS A 49 -6.28 11.88 14.89
N VAL A 50 -6.77 10.82 14.23
CA VAL A 50 -6.52 10.56 12.80
C VAL A 50 -7.82 10.18 12.09
N ASP A 51 -8.19 10.96 11.08
CA ASP A 51 -9.35 10.66 10.22
C ASP A 51 -8.99 9.68 9.12
N LEU A 52 -7.77 9.79 8.58
CA LEU A 52 -7.24 8.95 7.53
C LEU A 52 -5.77 8.62 7.80
N TYR A 53 -5.46 7.34 7.93
CA TYR A 53 -4.11 6.82 7.79
C TYR A 53 -3.94 6.20 6.40
N LEU A 54 -3.06 6.78 5.58
CA LEU A 54 -2.73 6.27 4.25
C LEU A 54 -1.32 5.69 4.26
N HIS A 55 -1.21 4.36 4.14
CA HIS A 55 0.07 3.67 4.04
C HIS A 55 0.52 3.56 2.58
N CYS A 56 1.57 4.30 2.24
CA CYS A 56 2.16 4.32 0.90
C CYS A 56 3.51 3.59 0.84
N ALA A 57 4.17 3.35 1.99
CA ALA A 57 5.49 2.75 2.01
C ALA A 57 5.46 1.32 1.45
N GLY A 58 6.35 1.05 0.52
CA GLY A 58 6.51 -0.24 -0.10
C GLY A 58 7.57 -0.20 -1.19
N ILE A 59 8.25 -1.31 -1.37
CA ILE A 59 9.27 -1.48 -2.41
C ILE A 59 9.04 -2.78 -3.16
N GLY A 60 9.66 -2.90 -4.33
CA GLY A 60 9.67 -4.12 -5.13
C GLY A 60 10.80 -4.05 -6.12
N LYS A 61 11.34 -5.19 -6.49
CA LYS A 61 12.39 -5.35 -7.49
C LYS A 61 11.99 -6.48 -8.43
N MET A 62 12.17 -6.27 -9.72
CA MET A 62 12.17 -7.35 -10.71
C MET A 62 13.59 -7.92 -10.78
N THR A 63 13.73 -9.24 -10.71
CA THR A 63 15.03 -9.90 -10.75
C THR A 63 15.00 -11.07 -11.73
N ALA A 64 16.07 -11.24 -12.52
CA ALA A 64 16.26 -12.41 -13.36
C ALA A 64 16.70 -13.63 -12.52
N ASN A 65 17.48 -13.37 -11.49
CA ASN A 65 17.97 -14.39 -10.54
C ASN A 65 17.39 -14.12 -9.15
N ILE A 66 17.08 -15.20 -8.43
CA ILE A 66 16.52 -15.11 -7.08
C ILE A 66 17.67 -15.26 -6.08
N HIS A 67 17.93 -14.19 -5.32
CA HIS A 67 18.87 -14.17 -4.22
C HIS A 67 18.19 -13.63 -2.97
N TYR A 68 18.27 -14.34 -1.87
CA TYR A 68 17.62 -13.98 -0.61
C TYR A 68 17.96 -12.56 -0.15
N GLU A 69 19.22 -12.16 -0.26
CA GLU A 69 19.71 -10.85 0.15
C GLU A 69 19.08 -9.71 -0.65
N GLU A 70 18.72 -9.96 -1.92
CA GLU A 70 18.05 -8.99 -2.77
C GLU A 70 16.54 -8.89 -2.46
N GLU A 71 15.92 -9.98 -2.03
CA GLU A 71 14.50 -10.02 -1.67
C GLU A 71 14.25 -9.56 -0.23
N LEU A 72 15.23 -9.73 0.67
CA LEU A 72 15.11 -9.41 2.09
C LEU A 72 14.62 -7.98 2.37
N PRO A 73 15.12 -6.91 1.72
CA PRO A 73 14.60 -5.56 1.91
C PRO A 73 13.11 -5.43 1.57
N THR A 74 12.63 -6.18 0.56
CA THR A 74 11.21 -6.21 0.18
C THR A 74 10.37 -6.85 1.27
N LEU A 75 10.83 -7.97 1.85
CA LEU A 75 10.16 -8.64 2.97
C LEU A 75 10.14 -7.76 4.22
N GLN A 76 11.28 -7.17 4.58
CA GLN A 76 11.38 -6.28 5.73
C GLN A 76 10.45 -5.06 5.62
N THR A 77 10.40 -4.44 4.45
CA THR A 77 9.58 -3.24 4.24
C THR A 77 8.08 -3.59 4.11
N ASN A 78 7.75 -4.56 3.23
CA ASN A 78 6.37 -4.81 2.83
C ASN A 78 5.63 -5.77 3.76
N ILE A 79 6.33 -6.54 4.60
CA ILE A 79 5.70 -7.44 5.58
C ILE A 79 5.94 -6.89 6.98
N MET A 80 7.17 -6.90 7.46
CA MET A 80 7.45 -6.61 8.87
C MET A 80 7.11 -5.16 9.22
N GLY A 81 7.73 -4.20 8.53
CA GLY A 81 7.50 -2.78 8.77
C GLY A 81 6.08 -2.33 8.43
N TRP A 82 5.54 -2.88 7.34
CA TRP A 82 4.14 -2.65 6.96
C TRP A 82 3.18 -3.12 8.05
N THR A 83 3.34 -4.34 8.55
CA THR A 83 2.47 -4.90 9.60
C THR A 83 2.53 -4.07 10.87
N ALA A 84 3.74 -3.69 11.32
CA ALA A 84 3.92 -2.86 12.51
C ALA A 84 3.16 -1.52 12.40
N CYS A 85 3.26 -0.84 11.26
CA CYS A 85 2.56 0.41 11.02
C CYS A 85 1.04 0.24 10.89
N ILE A 86 0.58 -0.81 10.20
CA ILE A 86 -0.85 -1.10 10.01
C ILE A 86 -1.51 -1.47 11.34
N ASP A 87 -0.84 -2.28 12.16
CA ASP A 87 -1.37 -2.67 13.48
C ASP A 87 -1.46 -1.46 14.42
N TRP A 88 -0.45 -0.60 14.40
CA TRP A 88 -0.51 0.67 15.12
C TRP A 88 -1.73 1.49 14.68
N ALA A 89 -1.88 1.74 13.37
CA ALA A 89 -3.00 2.53 12.84
C ALA A 89 -4.36 1.90 13.14
N TYR A 90 -4.49 0.59 12.97
CA TYR A 90 -5.70 -0.15 13.30
C TYR A 90 -6.09 0.01 14.77
N ASN A 91 -5.12 -0.10 15.69
CA ASN A 91 -5.36 0.03 17.12
C ASN A 91 -5.72 1.48 17.51
N VAL A 92 -5.09 2.48 16.89
CA VAL A 92 -5.47 3.90 17.06
C VAL A 92 -6.93 4.10 16.67
N LEU A 93 -7.32 3.68 15.47
CA LEU A 93 -8.69 3.82 14.98
C LEU A 93 -9.70 3.06 15.85
N CYS A 94 -9.33 1.86 16.33
CA CYS A 94 -10.18 1.10 17.24
C CYS A 94 -10.40 1.81 18.59
N ARG A 95 -9.35 2.42 19.16
CA ARG A 95 -9.48 3.24 20.39
C ARG A 95 -10.32 4.48 20.16
N GLN A 96 -10.15 5.12 19.00
CA GLN A 96 -10.88 6.32 18.59
C GLN A 96 -12.36 6.04 18.26
N GLY A 97 -12.67 4.85 17.74
CA GLY A 97 -14.02 4.42 17.35
C GLY A 97 -14.45 4.83 15.94
N TYR A 98 -13.66 5.60 15.21
CA TYR A 98 -13.95 6.08 13.85
C TYR A 98 -12.66 6.30 13.03
N GLY A 99 -12.80 6.49 11.71
CA GLY A 99 -11.75 6.88 10.79
C GLY A 99 -11.56 5.90 9.63
N GLN A 100 -10.48 6.05 8.91
CA GLN A 100 -10.16 5.23 7.75
C GLN A 100 -8.70 4.83 7.73
N LEU A 101 -8.45 3.55 7.50
CA LEU A 101 -7.14 3.01 7.16
C LEU A 101 -7.15 2.68 5.67
N ALA A 102 -6.28 3.29 4.89
CA ALA A 102 -6.06 2.99 3.49
C ALA A 102 -4.62 2.51 3.27
N ALA A 103 -4.43 1.46 2.47
CA ALA A 103 -3.10 0.97 2.15
C ALA A 103 -2.96 0.69 0.65
N ILE A 104 -1.84 1.13 0.07
CA ILE A 104 -1.50 0.84 -1.32
C ILE A 104 -0.86 -0.55 -1.38
N THR A 105 -1.65 -1.52 -1.84
CA THR A 105 -1.18 -2.86 -2.13
C THR A 105 -0.75 -2.98 -3.60
N SER A 106 -1.34 -3.83 -4.38
CA SER A 106 -1.08 -3.96 -5.82
C SER A 106 -2.08 -4.90 -6.48
N PHE A 107 -2.26 -4.76 -7.80
CA PHE A 107 -2.86 -5.79 -8.64
C PHE A 107 -2.09 -7.13 -8.55
N ALA A 108 -0.77 -7.08 -8.29
CA ALA A 108 0.08 -8.25 -8.06
C ALA A 108 -0.37 -9.14 -6.88
N ALA A 109 -1.22 -8.63 -5.99
CA ALA A 109 -1.81 -9.42 -4.90
C ALA A 109 -2.71 -10.58 -5.38
N ASN A 110 -3.13 -10.58 -6.65
CA ASN A 110 -4.04 -11.59 -7.17
C ASN A 110 -3.35 -12.88 -7.60
N ARG A 111 -2.06 -12.83 -8.00
CA ARG A 111 -1.28 -13.99 -8.47
C ARG A 111 0.23 -13.77 -8.27
N GLY A 112 0.98 -14.86 -8.16
CA GLY A 112 2.45 -14.82 -8.23
C GLY A 112 2.92 -14.24 -9.56
N LEU A 113 4.01 -13.49 -9.54
CA LEU A 113 4.65 -12.89 -10.70
C LEU A 113 6.07 -13.43 -10.81
N ALA A 114 6.39 -14.10 -11.92
CA ALA A 114 7.69 -14.71 -12.13
C ALA A 114 8.87 -13.73 -12.00
N PRO A 115 8.82 -12.48 -12.55
CA PRO A 115 9.92 -11.54 -12.44
C PRO A 115 10.05 -10.86 -11.05
N ALA A 116 9.08 -11.05 -10.14
CA ALA A 116 9.08 -10.38 -8.84
C ALA A 116 8.38 -11.23 -7.75
N PRO A 117 8.91 -12.41 -7.40
CA PRO A 117 8.22 -13.36 -6.52
C PRO A 117 7.99 -12.82 -5.12
N ALA A 118 9.01 -12.26 -4.46
CA ALA A 118 8.86 -11.66 -3.13
C ALA A 118 7.86 -10.51 -3.14
N TYR A 119 7.94 -9.61 -4.13
CA TYR A 119 6.99 -8.50 -4.23
C TYR A 119 5.53 -9.00 -4.33
N ALA A 120 5.24 -9.91 -5.27
CA ALA A 120 3.90 -10.44 -5.44
C ALA A 120 3.39 -11.15 -4.16
N ALA A 121 4.24 -11.95 -3.53
CA ALA A 121 3.92 -12.63 -2.27
C ALA A 121 3.61 -11.63 -1.15
N THR A 122 4.43 -10.55 -1.01
CA THR A 122 4.18 -9.53 0.02
C THR A 122 2.87 -8.77 -0.23
N LYS A 123 2.53 -8.49 -1.50
CA LYS A 123 1.26 -7.82 -1.83
C LYS A 123 0.04 -8.71 -1.59
N ALA A 124 0.16 -10.02 -1.80
CA ALA A 124 -0.86 -10.99 -1.43
C ALA A 124 -1.05 -11.07 0.09
N PHE A 125 0.05 -11.11 0.86
CA PHE A 125 0.02 -11.02 2.32
C PHE A 125 -0.75 -9.78 2.78
N GLN A 126 -0.40 -8.59 2.28
CA GLN A 126 -1.05 -7.33 2.64
C GLN A 126 -2.56 -7.36 2.37
N ALA A 127 -2.98 -7.88 1.21
CA ALA A 127 -4.39 -7.96 0.84
C ALA A 127 -5.19 -8.86 1.78
N HIS A 128 -4.66 -10.04 2.13
CA HIS A 128 -5.30 -10.96 3.09
C HIS A 128 -5.30 -10.39 4.52
N TYR A 129 -4.23 -9.71 4.90
CA TYR A 129 -4.16 -9.08 6.21
C TYR A 129 -5.23 -8.00 6.38
N LEU A 130 -5.39 -7.09 5.40
CA LEU A 130 -6.45 -6.08 5.41
C LEU A 130 -7.85 -6.69 5.41
N GLU A 131 -8.05 -7.82 4.71
CA GLU A 131 -9.31 -8.56 4.75
C GLU A 131 -9.61 -9.07 6.16
N SER A 132 -8.63 -9.67 6.82
CA SER A 132 -8.75 -10.16 8.20
C SER A 132 -9.06 -9.03 9.18
N LEU A 133 -8.43 -7.86 9.01
CA LEU A 133 -8.74 -6.69 9.85
C LEU A 133 -10.19 -6.19 9.65
N ARG A 134 -10.73 -6.22 8.42
CA ARG A 134 -12.15 -5.91 8.18
C ARG A 134 -13.09 -6.88 8.90
N GLN A 135 -12.79 -8.18 8.89
CA GLN A 135 -13.56 -9.19 9.65
C GLN A 135 -13.52 -8.90 11.14
N ARG A 136 -12.35 -8.50 11.68
CA ARG A 136 -12.22 -8.10 13.09
C ARG A 136 -13.05 -6.86 13.44
N LEU A 137 -13.10 -5.84 12.58
CA LEU A 137 -13.97 -4.67 12.77
C LEU A 137 -15.44 -5.06 12.82
N LEU A 138 -15.86 -5.95 11.92
CA LEU A 138 -17.23 -6.46 11.89
C LEU A 138 -17.58 -7.20 13.18
N ALA A 139 -16.71 -8.09 13.63
CA ALA A 139 -16.88 -8.83 14.89
C ALA A 139 -16.97 -7.90 16.12
N LYS A 140 -16.19 -6.81 16.12
CA LYS A 140 -16.20 -5.78 17.16
C LYS A 140 -17.32 -4.75 17.02
N LYS A 141 -18.15 -4.84 15.98
CA LYS A 141 -19.24 -3.88 15.64
C LYS A 141 -18.75 -2.43 15.44
N LEU A 142 -17.50 -2.23 15.02
CA LEU A 142 -16.89 -0.92 14.79
C LEU A 142 -17.21 -0.42 13.37
N ARG A 143 -18.46 0.00 13.13
CA ARG A 143 -19.00 0.34 11.81
C ARG A 143 -18.53 1.70 11.25
N HIS A 144 -17.98 2.56 12.09
CA HIS A 144 -17.48 3.89 11.69
C HIS A 144 -16.02 3.88 11.28
N ILE A 145 -15.37 2.69 11.28
CA ILE A 145 -14.01 2.49 10.79
C ILE A 145 -14.06 1.80 9.43
N THR A 146 -13.33 2.34 8.46
CA THR A 146 -13.22 1.74 7.13
C THR A 146 -11.78 1.31 6.85
N ILE A 147 -11.60 0.15 6.21
CA ILE A 147 -10.29 -0.32 5.72
C ILE A 147 -10.36 -0.44 4.20
N THR A 148 -9.53 0.34 3.51
CA THR A 148 -9.46 0.42 2.05
C THR A 148 -8.18 -0.21 1.53
N ASP A 149 -8.32 -1.26 0.73
CA ASP A 149 -7.24 -1.92 0.00
C ASP A 149 -7.17 -1.34 -1.41
N LEU A 150 -6.14 -0.53 -1.67
CA LEU A 150 -5.92 0.14 -2.94
C LEU A 150 -4.99 -0.70 -3.81
N ARG A 151 -5.50 -1.21 -4.93
CA ARG A 151 -4.79 -2.15 -5.82
C ARG A 151 -4.50 -1.51 -7.18
N PRO A 152 -3.48 -0.66 -7.31
CA PRO A 152 -3.07 -0.17 -8.62
C PRO A 152 -2.48 -1.31 -9.46
N GLY A 153 -2.65 -1.20 -10.79
CA GLY A 153 -1.84 -1.91 -11.77
C GLY A 153 -0.47 -1.24 -11.92
N PHE A 154 0.06 -1.20 -13.14
CA PHE A 154 1.29 -0.47 -13.42
C PHE A 154 1.02 1.04 -13.39
N VAL A 155 1.81 1.76 -12.59
CA VAL A 155 1.78 3.22 -12.46
C VAL A 155 3.18 3.74 -12.79
N ASP A 156 3.25 4.77 -13.61
CA ASP A 156 4.50 5.41 -14.01
C ASP A 156 5.15 6.11 -12.79
N THR A 157 6.02 5.37 -12.14
CA THR A 157 6.74 5.78 -10.93
C THR A 157 8.14 5.20 -10.94
N PRO A 158 9.09 5.73 -10.16
CA PRO A 158 10.44 5.18 -10.03
C PRO A 158 10.48 3.70 -9.54
N LEU A 159 9.37 3.14 -9.12
CA LEU A 159 9.27 1.71 -8.77
C LEU A 159 9.32 0.81 -10.01
N LEU A 160 8.95 1.32 -11.20
CA LEU A 160 9.02 0.61 -12.47
C LEU A 160 10.34 0.93 -13.17
N ALA A 161 11.22 -0.08 -13.30
CA ALA A 161 12.50 0.11 -13.95
C ALA A 161 12.38 0.39 -15.47
N HIS A 162 11.40 -0.23 -16.14
CA HIS A 162 11.21 -0.18 -17.59
C HIS A 162 9.71 -0.03 -17.94
N PRO A 163 9.10 1.14 -17.69
CA PRO A 163 7.67 1.35 -17.96
C PRO A 163 7.30 1.19 -19.44
N GLU A 164 8.23 1.45 -20.36
CA GLU A 164 8.06 1.31 -21.81
C GLU A 164 7.84 -0.13 -22.27
N GLN A 165 8.27 -1.10 -21.50
CA GLN A 165 8.09 -2.54 -21.78
C GLN A 165 6.78 -3.10 -21.22
N LEU A 166 6.01 -2.29 -20.47
CA LEU A 166 4.81 -2.71 -19.78
C LEU A 166 3.55 -2.19 -20.46
N PHE A 167 2.50 -2.98 -20.40
CA PHE A 167 1.20 -2.60 -20.95
C PHE A 167 0.32 -1.92 -19.89
N TRP A 168 -0.52 -0.99 -20.34
CA TRP A 168 -1.49 -0.28 -19.50
C TRP A 168 -0.88 0.49 -18.34
N VAL A 169 0.31 1.02 -18.52
CA VAL A 169 0.93 1.91 -17.54
C VAL A 169 0.09 3.18 -17.40
N LEU A 170 -0.28 3.52 -16.17
CA LEU A 170 -1.10 4.67 -15.87
C LEU A 170 -0.20 5.84 -15.42
N PRO A 171 -0.37 7.06 -15.98
CA PRO A 171 0.29 8.24 -15.46
C PRO A 171 -0.02 8.43 -13.96
N THR A 172 1.00 8.80 -13.18
CA THR A 172 0.91 8.93 -11.72
C THR A 172 -0.25 9.82 -11.30
N GLU A 173 -0.46 10.95 -11.95
CA GLU A 173 -1.55 11.89 -11.62
C GLU A 173 -2.94 11.24 -11.75
N LYS A 174 -3.17 10.51 -12.85
CA LYS A 174 -4.44 9.78 -13.04
C LYS A 174 -4.63 8.68 -12.00
N ALA A 175 -3.54 8.00 -11.62
CA ALA A 175 -3.58 6.99 -10.57
C ALA A 175 -3.97 7.62 -9.23
N VAL A 176 -3.34 8.73 -8.84
CA VAL A 176 -3.64 9.46 -7.60
C VAL A 176 -5.10 9.89 -7.55
N HIS A 177 -5.63 10.50 -8.61
CA HIS A 177 -7.05 10.87 -8.65
C HIS A 177 -8.01 9.68 -8.48
N ALA A 178 -7.66 8.52 -9.03
CA ALA A 178 -8.49 7.32 -8.87
C ALA A 178 -8.38 6.73 -7.45
N LEU A 179 -7.18 6.76 -6.84
CA LEU A 179 -6.94 6.34 -5.46
C LEU A 179 -7.72 7.23 -4.48
N LEU A 180 -7.62 8.56 -4.62
CA LEU A 180 -8.33 9.51 -3.76
C LEU A 180 -9.85 9.30 -3.85
N ARG A 181 -10.41 9.16 -5.06
CA ARG A 181 -11.84 8.85 -5.23
C ARG A 181 -12.26 7.55 -4.54
N ALA A 182 -11.38 6.54 -4.50
CA ALA A 182 -11.67 5.28 -3.81
C ALA A 182 -11.67 5.46 -2.29
N ILE A 183 -10.76 6.28 -1.76
CA ILE A 183 -10.70 6.68 -0.35
C ILE A 183 -11.96 7.46 0.04
N ASP A 184 -12.31 8.50 -0.70
CA ASP A 184 -13.49 9.35 -0.44
C ASP A 184 -14.79 8.52 -0.41
N ARG A 185 -14.89 7.52 -1.30
CA ARG A 185 -16.03 6.60 -1.37
C ARG A 185 -15.95 5.47 -0.33
N ARG A 186 -14.95 5.45 0.52
CA ARG A 186 -14.73 4.42 1.56
C ARG A 186 -14.83 2.99 1.03
N ARG A 187 -14.29 2.72 -0.16
CA ARG A 187 -14.34 1.39 -0.78
C ARG A 187 -13.47 0.41 0.00
N SER A 188 -13.98 -0.79 0.28
CA SER A 188 -13.21 -1.85 0.94
C SER A 188 -12.05 -2.33 0.07
N ILE A 189 -12.26 -2.44 -1.24
CA ILE A 189 -11.25 -2.82 -2.23
C ILE A 189 -11.44 -1.93 -3.47
N ALA A 190 -10.34 -1.38 -3.97
CA ALA A 190 -10.35 -0.60 -5.20
C ALA A 190 -9.18 -0.99 -6.10
N THR A 191 -9.47 -1.75 -7.15
CA THR A 191 -8.52 -2.00 -8.24
C THR A 191 -8.52 -0.79 -9.17
N ILE A 192 -7.33 -0.18 -9.34
CA ILE A 192 -7.18 1.03 -10.11
C ILE A 192 -6.97 0.69 -11.57
N THR A 193 -7.78 1.18 -12.33
CA THR A 193 -8.45 1.25 -13.61
C THR A 193 -9.44 0.09 -13.83
N THR A 194 -10.44 0.37 -14.67
CA THR A 194 -11.50 -0.59 -15.01
C THR A 194 -10.92 -1.84 -15.69
N ARG A 195 -9.89 -1.68 -16.53
CA ARG A 195 -9.23 -2.80 -17.22
C ARG A 195 -8.64 -3.80 -16.22
N TRP A 196 -7.90 -3.31 -15.23
CA TRP A 196 -7.35 -4.15 -14.17
C TRP A 196 -8.44 -4.74 -13.27
N ALA A 197 -9.51 -3.97 -13.01
CA ALA A 197 -10.64 -4.45 -12.20
C ALA A 197 -11.38 -5.61 -12.87
N LEU A 198 -11.53 -5.59 -14.20
CA LEU A 198 -12.12 -6.69 -14.96
C LEU A 198 -11.20 -7.92 -15.04
N LEU A 199 -9.89 -7.70 -15.12
CA LEU A 199 -8.91 -8.80 -15.21
C LEU A 199 -8.69 -9.51 -13.86
N ALA A 200 -8.81 -8.80 -12.75
CA ALA A 200 -8.53 -9.34 -11.41
C ALA A 200 -9.33 -10.63 -11.07
N PRO A 201 -10.66 -10.69 -11.23
CA PRO A 201 -11.42 -11.91 -10.95
C PRO A 201 -11.06 -13.04 -11.91
N LEU A 202 -10.81 -12.73 -13.18
CA LEU A 202 -10.40 -13.74 -14.18
C LEU A 202 -9.08 -14.39 -13.79
N LEU A 203 -8.09 -13.60 -13.34
CA LEU A 203 -6.81 -14.15 -12.86
C LEU A 203 -6.99 -15.02 -11.61
N ARG A 204 -7.94 -14.71 -10.74
CA ARG A 204 -8.18 -15.51 -9.53
C ARG A 204 -8.72 -16.88 -9.81
N ILE A 205 -9.64 -17.03 -10.80
CA ILE A 205 -10.29 -18.28 -11.16
C ILE A 205 -9.54 -19.06 -12.25
N ALA A 206 -8.66 -18.39 -13.01
CA ALA A 206 -7.90 -19.02 -14.09
C ALA A 206 -7.07 -20.21 -13.60
N PRO A 207 -7.02 -21.33 -14.34
CA PRO A 207 -6.18 -22.49 -14.00
C PRO A 207 -4.72 -22.08 -13.84
N ARG A 208 -4.05 -22.65 -12.82
CA ARG A 208 -2.65 -22.30 -12.49
C ARG A 208 -1.70 -22.49 -13.67
N TRP A 209 -1.88 -23.58 -14.43
CA TRP A 209 -1.04 -23.89 -15.58
C TRP A 209 -1.15 -22.83 -16.70
N LEU A 210 -2.36 -22.31 -16.93
CA LEU A 210 -2.59 -21.26 -17.94
C LEU A 210 -1.92 -19.95 -17.54
N VAL A 211 -2.11 -19.54 -16.29
CA VAL A 211 -1.49 -18.32 -15.74
C VAL A 211 0.04 -18.44 -15.75
N ALA A 212 0.59 -19.60 -15.33
CA ALA A 212 2.02 -19.86 -15.37
C ALA A 212 2.59 -19.73 -16.79
N ARG A 213 1.91 -20.30 -17.80
CA ARG A 213 2.35 -20.24 -19.21
C ARG A 213 2.33 -18.81 -19.77
N ILE A 214 1.38 -17.99 -19.35
CA ILE A 214 1.29 -16.57 -19.78
C ILE A 214 2.38 -15.74 -19.09
N LEU A 215 2.49 -15.85 -17.78
CA LEU A 215 3.37 -15.01 -16.98
C LEU A 215 4.85 -15.41 -17.07
N SER A 216 5.17 -16.68 -17.41
CA SER A 216 6.56 -17.11 -17.65
C SER A 216 7.20 -16.44 -18.88
N ARG A 217 6.40 -15.93 -19.80
CA ARG A 217 6.90 -15.19 -20.97
C ARG A 217 7.33 -13.75 -20.65
N ALA A 218 7.11 -13.32 -19.40
CA ALA A 218 7.51 -12.00 -18.92
C ALA A 218 8.89 -12.01 -18.22
N LEU A 219 9.60 -13.16 -18.25
CA LEU A 219 11.02 -13.31 -17.89
C LEU A 219 11.88 -13.13 -19.14
#